data_7d33065690b4df8b78edb40fd0dffbbd
#
_entry.id   7d33065690b4df8b78edb40fd0dffbbd
#
_cell.length_a   1.000
_cell.length_b   1.000
_cell.length_c   1.000
_cell.angle_alpha   90.00
_cell.angle_beta   90.00
_cell.angle_gamma   90.00
#
_symmetry.space_group_name_H-M   'P 1'
#
loop_
_entity.id
_entity.type
_entity.pdbx_description
1 polymer ?
#
loop_
_entity_poly.entity_id
_entity_poly.type
_entity_poly.pdbx_seq_one_letter_code
_entity_poly.pdbx_strand_id
1 'polypeptide(L)'
;MNECDDAGGTTFNWKRVAAAMAVAGGIMLAGCATTTEGSSSYGAGKGTPDSSAREAPGQGGENKLGIRVDGLRLSAAGYMLDFRYRVTDPAKAAPLLDKKVRPYLLDEASGAQLAVPDTPKLGQLRTTGRNRVIHDQDYFIMFANPGRFVQAGSKMTLVMGDLRIGNITVE
;
A
#
# COMPACT_ATOMS: atom_id res chain seq x y z
N MET A 1 -4.81 21.12 -53.03
CA MET A 1 -4.03 22.33 -52.75
C MET A 1 -3.99 22.50 -51.27
N ASN A 2 -2.83 22.47 -50.80
CA ASN A 2 -2.19 22.74 -49.52
C ASN A 2 -2.08 21.48 -48.63
N GLU A 3 -1.01 20.71 -48.65
CA GLU A 3 0.43 21.03 -48.39
C GLU A 3 0.66 21.78 -47.08
N CYS A 4 1.33 21.11 -46.18
CA CYS A 4 2.41 21.51 -45.35
C CYS A 4 2.63 20.45 -44.30
N ASP A 5 3.68 19.66 -44.43
CA ASP A 5 5.04 19.88 -43.88
C ASP A 5 5.03 19.83 -42.37
N ASP A 6 5.69 18.90 -41.87
CA ASP A 6 7.09 18.53 -41.76
C ASP A 6 7.57 18.71 -40.31
N ALA A 7 8.33 17.74 -39.97
CA ALA A 7 9.52 17.78 -39.19
C ALA A 7 9.43 17.75 -37.65
N GLY A 8 10.12 16.77 -37.12
CA GLY A 8 10.62 16.78 -35.77
C GLY A 8 11.03 15.41 -35.25
N GLY A 9 11.59 14.59 -36.11
CA GLY A 9 12.29 13.38 -35.68
C GLY A 9 13.59 13.70 -34.98
N THR A 10 13.57 13.83 -33.65
CA THR A 10 14.80 13.77 -32.86
C THR A 10 15.16 12.32 -32.64
N THR A 11 16.02 11.81 -33.51
CA THR A 11 16.73 10.56 -33.33
C THR A 11 17.67 10.70 -32.13
N PHE A 12 17.26 10.15 -31.01
CA PHE A 12 18.13 10.04 -29.82
C PHE A 12 19.19 8.97 -30.06
N ASN A 13 20.40 9.45 -30.32
CA ASN A 13 21.57 8.65 -30.63
C ASN A 13 22.21 8.08 -29.33
N TRP A 14 21.97 6.84 -29.05
CA TRP A 14 22.42 6.18 -27.82
C TRP A 14 23.82 5.53 -27.92
N LYS A 15 24.55 5.80 -28.97
CA LYS A 15 25.92 5.30 -29.11
C LYS A 15 26.90 6.30 -28.53
N ARG A 16 27.15 6.32 -27.25
CA ARG A 16 28.39 6.78 -26.59
C ARG A 16 28.16 7.00 -25.09
N VAL A 17 28.33 5.98 -24.28
CA VAL A 17 29.08 6.10 -23.02
C VAL A 17 29.60 4.69 -22.68
N ALA A 18 30.76 4.39 -23.24
CA ALA A 18 31.65 3.38 -22.67
C ALA A 18 32.82 4.13 -22.05
N ALA A 19 32.97 4.06 -20.76
CA ALA A 19 34.20 4.35 -20.03
C ALA A 19 34.07 3.68 -18.66
N ALA A 20 34.61 2.57 -18.52
CA ALA A 20 35.81 2.07 -17.86
C ALA A 20 36.24 2.90 -16.63
N MET A 21 36.13 2.29 -15.46
CA MET A 21 37.17 2.41 -14.42
C MET A 21 37.13 1.20 -13.50
N ALA A 22 38.17 0.40 -13.63
CA ALA A 22 38.64 -0.60 -12.69
C ALA A 22 39.57 0.07 -11.69
N VAL A 23 39.42 -0.23 -10.41
CA VAL A 23 40.47 -0.20 -9.34
C VAL A 23 39.91 -1.12 -8.25
N ALA A 24 40.37 -2.28 -7.98
CA ALA A 24 41.57 -2.84 -7.38
C ALA A 24 41.77 -2.43 -5.91
N GLY A 25 41.84 -3.47 -5.06
CA GLY A 25 42.47 -3.47 -3.73
C GLY A 25 41.47 -3.43 -2.59
N GLY A 26 41.49 -4.32 -1.64
CA GLY A 26 42.52 -5.06 -0.96
C GLY A 26 41.89 -5.79 0.24
N ILE A 27 42.17 -6.97 0.43
CA ILE A 27 42.49 -7.88 1.52
C ILE A 27 42.48 -7.27 2.93
N MET A 28 41.86 -8.00 3.90
CA MET A 28 42.29 -8.38 5.28
C MET A 28 41.07 -9.01 5.96
N LEU A 29 40.98 -10.26 6.21
CA LEU A 29 41.54 -11.22 7.19
C LEU A 29 41.18 -10.93 8.67
N ALA A 30 40.80 -12.03 9.30
CA ALA A 30 40.71 -12.37 10.72
C ALA A 30 39.42 -11.91 11.39
N GLY A 31 38.54 -12.77 11.87
CA GLY A 31 38.73 -13.96 12.68
C GLY A 31 38.09 -13.71 14.00
N CYS A 32 37.13 -14.51 14.36
CA CYS A 32 36.99 -15.15 15.67
C CYS A 32 35.62 -15.83 15.76
N ALA A 33 35.69 -17.14 15.74
CA ALA A 33 34.65 -18.02 16.22
C ALA A 33 34.52 -17.86 17.73
N THR A 34 33.29 -17.69 18.24
CA THR A 34 32.95 -18.11 19.58
C THR A 34 31.63 -18.86 19.52
N THR A 35 31.78 -20.15 19.52
CA THR A 35 30.79 -21.13 19.89
C THR A 35 30.36 -20.87 21.34
N THR A 36 29.07 -20.67 21.57
CA THR A 36 28.48 -20.89 22.91
C THR A 36 27.20 -21.68 22.70
N GLU A 37 27.33 -22.98 22.95
CA GLU A 37 26.22 -23.84 23.27
C GLU A 37 25.59 -23.37 24.56
N GLY A 38 24.28 -23.24 24.57
CA GLY A 38 23.51 -22.87 25.73
C GLY A 38 22.06 -23.33 25.57
N SER A 39 21.87 -24.59 25.82
CA SER A 39 20.81 -25.25 26.58
C SER A 39 19.39 -24.74 26.43
N SER A 40 18.62 -25.57 25.77
CA SER A 40 17.18 -25.85 25.93
C SER A 40 16.67 -25.63 27.33
N SER A 41 15.65 -24.79 27.48
CA SER A 41 14.63 -24.97 28.51
C SER A 41 13.28 -24.59 27.90
N TYR A 42 12.49 -25.62 27.62
CA TYR A 42 11.06 -25.49 27.34
C TYR A 42 10.38 -25.06 28.65
N GLY A 43 10.14 -23.76 28.78
CA GLY A 43 9.26 -23.22 29.80
C GLY A 43 7.88 -23.04 29.20
N ALA A 44 6.95 -23.96 29.49
CA ALA A 44 5.53 -23.76 29.27
C ALA A 44 5.04 -22.60 30.16
N GLY A 45 5.17 -21.39 29.65
CA GLY A 45 4.57 -20.21 30.21
C GLY A 45 3.19 -20.00 29.60
N LYS A 46 2.17 -20.37 30.34
CA LYS A 46 0.77 -20.03 30.14
C LYS A 46 0.66 -18.50 30.37
N GLY A 47 1.09 -17.73 29.35
CA GLY A 47 0.93 -16.29 29.30
C GLY A 47 -0.45 -15.98 28.77
N THR A 48 -1.34 -15.59 29.64
CA THR A 48 -2.56 -14.85 29.38
C THR A 48 -2.19 -13.71 28.39
N PRO A 49 -2.87 -13.57 27.26
CA PRO A 49 -2.67 -12.37 26.45
C PRO A 49 -3.25 -11.20 27.24
N ASP A 50 -2.35 -10.43 27.80
CA ASP A 50 -2.66 -9.10 28.33
C ASP A 50 -3.07 -8.25 27.11
N SER A 51 -4.38 -8.15 26.94
CA SER A 51 -5.01 -7.26 25.96
C SER A 51 -4.94 -5.83 26.49
N SER A 52 -3.73 -5.30 26.61
CA SER A 52 -3.57 -3.86 26.55
C SER A 52 -3.83 -3.45 25.11
N ALA A 53 -5.10 -3.16 24.86
CA ALA A 53 -5.57 -2.55 23.62
C ALA A 53 -4.75 -1.28 23.37
N ARG A 54 -3.71 -1.43 22.53
CA ARG A 54 -3.26 -0.29 21.75
C ARG A 54 -4.44 0.05 20.86
N GLU A 55 -5.16 1.10 21.21
CA GLU A 55 -6.11 1.72 20.29
C GLU A 55 -5.38 2.02 18.99
N ALA A 56 -5.65 1.18 18.00
CA ALA A 56 -5.14 1.40 16.67
C ALA A 56 -5.74 2.71 16.14
N PRO A 57 -4.92 3.60 15.56
CA PRO A 57 -5.42 4.85 14.98
C PRO A 57 -6.44 4.53 13.89
N GLY A 58 -7.67 5.09 14.01
CA GLY A 58 -8.71 4.94 13.00
C GLY A 58 -10.02 4.27 13.43
N GLN A 59 -10.09 3.70 14.64
CA GLN A 59 -11.24 2.87 15.09
C GLN A 59 -12.61 3.53 15.00
N GLY A 60 -12.70 4.86 15.11
CA GLY A 60 -13.98 5.57 15.02
C GLY A 60 -14.61 5.52 13.61
N GLY A 61 -13.81 5.52 12.56
CA GLY A 61 -14.25 5.41 11.17
C GLY A 61 -14.52 3.97 10.76
N GLU A 62 -13.71 3.04 11.24
CA GLU A 62 -13.85 1.61 10.99
C GLU A 62 -15.19 1.07 11.46
N ASN A 63 -15.60 1.41 12.69
CA ASN A 63 -16.87 1.00 13.27
C ASN A 63 -18.09 1.55 12.48
N LYS A 64 -17.98 2.76 11.93
CA LYS A 64 -19.04 3.35 11.10
C LYS A 64 -19.18 2.62 9.76
N LEU A 65 -18.07 2.16 9.20
CA LEU A 65 -18.04 1.43 7.94
C LEU A 65 -18.23 -0.08 8.12
N GLY A 66 -18.23 -0.61 9.34
CA GLY A 66 -18.34 -2.03 9.60
C GLY A 66 -17.15 -2.81 9.04
N ILE A 67 -15.96 -2.25 9.14
CA ILE A 67 -14.73 -2.90 8.70
C ILE A 67 -13.67 -2.79 9.80
N ARG A 68 -12.66 -3.62 9.67
CA ARG A 68 -11.38 -3.52 10.38
C ARG A 68 -10.28 -3.33 9.35
N VAL A 69 -9.45 -2.33 9.52
CA VAL A 69 -8.28 -2.09 8.66
C VAL A 69 -7.18 -3.07 9.07
N ASP A 70 -6.68 -3.84 8.12
CA ASP A 70 -5.56 -4.75 8.33
C ASP A 70 -4.22 -4.09 7.98
N GLY A 71 -4.22 -3.07 7.12
CA GLY A 71 -3.03 -2.26 6.81
C GLY A 71 -3.10 -1.55 5.46
N LEU A 72 -2.13 -0.67 5.26
CA LEU A 72 -1.89 0.05 4.02
C LEU A 72 -0.42 -0.09 3.66
N ARG A 73 -0.10 -0.74 2.53
CA ARG A 73 1.27 -1.11 2.16
C ARG A 73 1.65 -0.57 0.79
N LEU A 74 2.93 -0.24 0.64
CA LEU A 74 3.49 0.05 -0.67
C LEU A 74 3.53 -1.22 -1.52
N SER A 75 3.10 -1.10 -2.77
CA SER A 75 3.05 -2.18 -3.76
C SER A 75 3.56 -1.69 -5.11
N ALA A 76 3.83 -2.61 -6.04
CA ALA A 76 4.32 -2.28 -7.38
C ALA A 76 5.52 -1.33 -7.36
N ALA A 77 6.56 -1.66 -6.58
CA ALA A 77 7.77 -0.84 -6.39
C ALA A 77 7.47 0.60 -5.92
N GLY A 78 6.41 0.79 -5.14
CA GLY A 78 6.00 2.08 -4.59
C GLY A 78 5.07 2.90 -5.49
N TYR A 79 4.71 2.41 -6.68
CA TYR A 79 3.77 3.10 -7.56
C TYR A 79 2.31 2.87 -7.22
N MET A 80 2.03 1.96 -6.29
CA MET A 80 0.69 1.67 -5.81
C MET A 80 0.67 1.50 -4.29
N LEU A 81 -0.50 1.70 -3.70
CA LEU A 81 -0.79 1.44 -2.30
C LEU A 81 -1.86 0.35 -2.23
N ASP A 82 -1.57 -0.72 -1.51
CA ASP A 82 -2.48 -1.84 -1.24
C ASP A 82 -3.13 -1.65 0.13
N PHE A 83 -4.39 -1.26 0.13
CA PHE A 83 -5.20 -1.14 1.34
C PHE A 83 -5.96 -2.42 1.58
N ARG A 84 -5.73 -3.05 2.72
CA ARG A 84 -6.37 -4.29 3.14
C ARG A 84 -7.30 -4.05 4.30
N TYR A 85 -8.49 -4.66 4.24
CA TYR A 85 -9.48 -4.56 5.29
C TYR A 85 -10.35 -5.80 5.34
N ARG A 86 -10.92 -6.06 6.50
CA ARG A 86 -11.84 -7.15 6.75
C ARG A 86 -13.22 -6.60 7.10
N VAL A 87 -14.27 -7.19 6.54
CA VAL A 87 -15.64 -6.77 6.82
C VAL A 87 -16.13 -7.41 8.12
N THR A 88 -16.48 -6.58 9.08
CA THR A 88 -17.06 -6.98 10.38
C THR A 88 -18.57 -6.85 10.41
N ASP A 89 -19.13 -5.90 9.66
CA ASP A 89 -20.57 -5.71 9.51
C ASP A 89 -20.94 -5.54 8.03
N PRO A 90 -21.50 -6.57 7.38
CA PRO A 90 -21.83 -6.53 5.96
C PRO A 90 -22.83 -5.43 5.58
N ALA A 91 -23.76 -5.08 6.48
CA ALA A 91 -24.76 -4.06 6.19
C ALA A 91 -24.13 -2.67 6.09
N LYS A 92 -23.21 -2.37 7.00
CA LYS A 92 -22.47 -1.09 7.01
C LYS A 92 -21.41 -1.03 5.91
N ALA A 93 -20.81 -2.17 5.57
CA ALA A 93 -19.77 -2.25 4.55
C ALA A 93 -20.30 -2.27 3.11
N ALA A 94 -21.60 -2.43 2.92
CA ALA A 94 -22.23 -2.47 1.59
C ALA A 94 -21.83 -1.28 0.68
N PRO A 95 -21.78 -0.02 1.15
CA PRO A 95 -21.33 1.10 0.32
C PRO A 95 -19.90 1.00 -0.19
N LEU A 96 -19.01 0.35 0.59
CA LEU A 96 -17.62 0.11 0.18
C LEU A 96 -17.51 -0.72 -1.08
N LEU A 97 -18.44 -1.62 -1.29
CA LEU A 97 -18.42 -2.59 -2.38
C LEU A 97 -19.29 -2.14 -3.57
N ASP A 98 -20.00 -1.02 -3.45
CA ASP A 98 -20.75 -0.44 -4.55
C ASP A 98 -19.78 0.12 -5.61
N LYS A 99 -19.95 -0.31 -6.85
CA LYS A 99 -19.14 0.14 -8.00
C LYS A 99 -19.28 1.64 -8.32
N LYS A 100 -20.36 2.26 -7.89
CA LYS A 100 -20.63 3.69 -8.10
C LYS A 100 -19.80 4.58 -7.17
N VAL A 101 -19.45 4.08 -5.99
CA VAL A 101 -18.63 4.79 -5.03
C VAL A 101 -17.18 4.77 -5.50
N ARG A 102 -16.53 5.93 -5.49
CA ARG A 102 -15.13 6.10 -5.85
C ARG A 102 -14.31 6.48 -4.62
N PRO A 103 -13.71 5.48 -3.94
CA PRO A 103 -12.86 5.77 -2.81
C PRO A 103 -11.55 6.43 -3.26
N TYR A 104 -10.98 7.26 -2.41
CA TYR A 104 -9.65 7.81 -2.59
C TYR A 104 -8.92 7.91 -1.24
N LEU A 105 -7.59 7.91 -1.30
CA LEU A 105 -6.75 8.22 -0.15
C LEU A 105 -6.36 9.69 -0.20
N LEU A 106 -6.42 10.35 0.94
CA LEU A 106 -5.93 11.70 1.14
C LEU A 106 -4.63 11.62 1.96
N ASP A 107 -3.56 12.16 1.43
CA ASP A 107 -2.32 12.33 2.19
C ASP A 107 -2.47 13.51 3.16
N GLU A 108 -2.32 13.25 4.45
CA GLU A 108 -2.53 14.26 5.49
C GLU A 108 -1.46 15.37 5.46
N ALA A 109 -0.27 15.07 4.95
CA ALA A 109 0.84 16.02 4.89
C ALA A 109 0.75 16.99 3.70
N SER A 110 0.44 16.47 2.51
CA SER A 110 0.42 17.26 1.26
C SER A 110 -0.97 17.64 0.80
N GLY A 111 -2.03 16.97 1.31
CA GLY A 111 -3.38 17.10 0.80
C GLY A 111 -3.60 16.42 -0.56
N ALA A 112 -2.64 15.65 -1.05
CA ALA A 112 -2.75 14.94 -2.31
C ALA A 112 -3.81 13.84 -2.24
N GLN A 113 -4.59 13.70 -3.32
CA GLN A 113 -5.62 12.67 -3.43
C GLN A 113 -5.15 11.56 -4.36
N LEU A 114 -5.13 10.34 -3.87
CA LEU A 114 -4.76 9.16 -4.62
C LEU A 114 -6.01 8.35 -4.94
N ALA A 115 -6.33 8.25 -6.22
CA ALA A 115 -7.53 7.56 -6.68
C ALA A 115 -7.25 6.07 -6.96
N VAL A 116 -8.33 5.29 -6.99
CA VAL A 116 -8.30 3.91 -7.47
C VAL A 116 -8.21 3.93 -8.99
N PRO A 117 -7.21 3.27 -9.62
CA PRO A 117 -7.13 3.15 -11.06
C PRO A 117 -8.37 2.45 -11.63
N ASP A 118 -8.91 3.01 -12.69
CA ASP A 118 -10.03 2.42 -13.43
C ASP A 118 -9.51 1.90 -14.77
N THR A 119 -9.59 0.60 -14.96
CA THR A 119 -9.07 -0.06 -16.16
C THR A 119 -10.22 -0.44 -17.10
N PRO A 120 -10.09 -0.30 -18.43
CA PRO A 120 -11.18 -0.55 -19.37
C PRO A 120 -11.76 -1.96 -19.32
N LYS A 121 -10.91 -2.96 -18.98
CA LYS A 121 -11.32 -4.38 -18.96
C LYS A 121 -11.76 -4.87 -17.59
N LEU A 122 -11.12 -4.40 -16.52
CA LEU A 122 -11.35 -4.88 -15.15
C LEU A 122 -12.16 -3.90 -14.30
N GLY A 123 -12.30 -2.65 -14.74
CA GLY A 123 -12.86 -1.56 -13.93
C GLY A 123 -11.89 -1.10 -12.85
N GLN A 124 -12.43 -0.65 -11.73
CA GLN A 124 -11.65 -0.18 -10.58
C GLN A 124 -10.87 -1.35 -9.95
N LEU A 125 -9.59 -1.11 -9.66
CA LEU A 125 -8.71 -2.09 -9.00
C LEU A 125 -9.04 -2.20 -7.51
N ARG A 126 -10.18 -2.78 -7.19
CA ARG A 126 -10.64 -3.07 -5.83
C ARG A 126 -11.62 -4.23 -5.82
N THR A 127 -11.80 -4.83 -4.67
CA THR A 127 -12.88 -5.80 -4.50
C THR A 127 -14.21 -5.05 -4.56
N THR A 128 -15.09 -5.48 -5.48
CA THR A 128 -16.46 -4.98 -5.58
C THR A 128 -17.42 -6.14 -5.36
N GLY A 129 -18.45 -5.92 -4.54
CA GLY A 129 -19.51 -6.92 -4.34
C GLY A 129 -20.34 -7.08 -5.60
N ARG A 130 -20.36 -8.31 -6.16
CA ARG A 130 -21.29 -8.60 -7.25
C ARG A 130 -22.67 -9.01 -6.75
N ASN A 131 -22.72 -9.76 -5.64
CA ASN A 131 -23.99 -10.28 -5.13
C ASN A 131 -24.11 -10.30 -3.61
N ARG A 132 -23.04 -10.33 -2.83
CA ARG A 132 -23.09 -10.48 -1.39
C ARG A 132 -21.80 -10.02 -0.71
N VAL A 133 -21.94 -9.21 0.32
CA VAL A 133 -20.86 -8.89 1.25
C VAL A 133 -20.74 -10.05 2.23
N ILE A 134 -19.53 -10.60 2.36
CA ILE A 134 -19.27 -11.75 3.23
C ILE A 134 -18.59 -11.24 4.50
N HIS A 135 -19.13 -11.66 5.65
CA HIS A 135 -18.56 -11.37 6.95
C HIS A 135 -17.21 -12.11 7.11
N ASP A 136 -16.27 -11.46 7.75
CA ASP A 136 -14.92 -11.99 8.08
C ASP A 136 -14.08 -12.40 6.87
N GLN A 137 -14.35 -11.80 5.70
CA GLN A 137 -13.55 -11.97 4.50
C GLN A 137 -12.63 -10.76 4.30
N ASP A 138 -11.43 -11.04 3.75
CA ASP A 138 -10.45 -10.04 3.39
C ASP A 138 -10.80 -9.37 2.05
N TYR A 139 -10.72 -8.06 2.03
CA TYR A 139 -10.97 -7.23 0.88
C TYR A 139 -9.79 -6.31 0.62
N PHE A 140 -9.67 -5.82 -0.61
CA PHE A 140 -8.59 -4.89 -0.96
C PHE A 140 -9.06 -3.73 -1.83
N ILE A 141 -8.32 -2.63 -1.76
CA ILE A 141 -8.41 -1.49 -2.65
C ILE A 141 -6.99 -1.08 -3.03
N MET A 142 -6.72 -0.97 -4.33
CA MET A 142 -5.43 -0.50 -4.83
C MET A 142 -5.55 0.97 -5.23
N PHE A 143 -4.65 1.80 -4.71
CA PHE A 143 -4.59 3.22 -5.06
C PHE A 143 -3.35 3.51 -5.87
N ALA A 144 -3.46 4.40 -6.86
CA ALA A 144 -2.31 4.85 -7.61
C ALA A 144 -1.46 5.82 -6.79
N ASN A 145 -0.15 5.63 -6.81
CA ASN A 145 0.84 6.51 -6.21
C ASN A 145 1.81 7.04 -7.30
N PRO A 146 1.33 7.92 -8.20
CA PRO A 146 2.15 8.43 -9.29
C PRO A 146 3.32 9.22 -8.72
N GLY A 147 4.50 8.98 -9.28
CA GLY A 147 5.74 9.61 -8.79
C GLY A 147 6.21 9.12 -7.42
N ARG A 148 5.56 8.14 -6.81
CA ARG A 148 5.89 7.58 -5.49
C ARG A 148 5.95 8.67 -4.40
N PHE A 149 5.01 9.61 -4.43
CA PHE A 149 4.93 10.71 -3.47
C PHE A 149 4.73 10.21 -2.04
N VAL A 150 3.85 9.23 -1.88
CA VAL A 150 3.59 8.59 -0.59
C VAL A 150 4.64 7.52 -0.35
N GLN A 151 5.23 7.53 0.82
CA GLN A 151 6.27 6.60 1.27
C GLN A 151 5.87 5.91 2.57
N ALA A 152 6.65 4.92 2.98
CA ALA A 152 6.44 4.29 4.27
C ALA A 152 6.52 5.32 5.41
N GLY A 153 5.62 5.23 6.37
CA GLY A 153 5.47 6.19 7.46
C GLY A 153 4.50 7.35 7.17
N SER A 154 4.09 7.57 5.91
CA SER A 154 3.08 8.58 5.59
C SER A 154 1.74 8.27 6.25
N LYS A 155 1.03 9.31 6.68
CA LYS A 155 -0.32 9.19 7.25
C LYS A 155 -1.37 9.53 6.21
N MET A 156 -2.30 8.62 6.06
CA MET A 156 -3.34 8.67 5.04
C MET A 156 -4.72 8.65 5.67
N THR A 157 -5.66 9.31 5.01
CA THR A 157 -7.09 9.22 5.32
C THR A 157 -7.82 8.59 4.14
N LEU A 158 -8.49 7.46 4.37
CA LEU A 158 -9.41 6.89 3.39
C LEU A 158 -10.71 7.69 3.39
N VAL A 159 -11.12 8.15 2.22
CA VAL A 159 -12.36 8.90 2.01
C VAL A 159 -13.27 8.14 1.07
N MET A 160 -14.54 8.04 1.44
CA MET A 160 -15.56 7.34 0.68
C MET A 160 -16.92 8.00 0.85
N GLY A 161 -17.28 8.85 -0.10
CA GLY A 161 -18.43 9.74 0.08
C GLY A 161 -18.24 10.60 1.32
N ASP A 162 -19.19 10.53 2.26
CA ASP A 162 -19.16 11.29 3.52
C ASP A 162 -18.35 10.59 4.64
N LEU A 163 -17.93 9.36 4.41
CA LEU A 163 -17.23 8.55 5.40
C LEU A 163 -15.72 8.71 5.28
N ARG A 164 -15.05 8.81 6.42
CA ARG A 164 -13.59 8.97 6.51
C ARG A 164 -13.00 8.08 7.58
N ILE A 165 -11.87 7.45 7.25
CA ILE A 165 -11.01 6.75 8.20
C ILE A 165 -9.64 7.40 8.12
N GLY A 166 -9.26 8.15 9.14
CA GLY A 166 -7.98 8.83 9.23
C GLY A 166 -6.91 8.02 9.95
N ASN A 167 -5.71 8.59 10.00
CA ASN A 167 -4.57 8.02 10.74
C ASN A 167 -4.09 6.64 10.27
N ILE A 168 -4.28 6.30 9.00
CA ILE A 168 -3.76 5.05 8.44
C ILE A 168 -2.29 5.28 8.08
N THR A 169 -1.39 4.56 8.72
CA THR A 169 0.05 4.65 8.42
C THR A 169 0.42 3.69 7.29
N VAL A 170 1.21 4.17 6.34
CA VAL A 170 1.76 3.36 5.24
C VAL A 170 2.94 2.53 5.74
N GLU A 171 2.88 1.20 5.49
CA GLU A 171 3.94 0.23 5.79
C GLU A 171 4.83 -0.06 4.57
#